data_babd272c0dc580d43948446bf89f0e46
#
_entry.id   babd272c0dc580d43948446bf89f0e46
#
_cell.length_a   1.000
_cell.length_b   1.000
_cell.length_c   1.000
_cell.angle_alpha   90.00
_cell.angle_beta   90.00
_cell.angle_gamma   90.00
#
_symmetry.space_group_name_H-M   'P 1'
#
loop_
_entity.id
_entity.type
_entity.pdbx_description
1 polymer ?
#
loop_
_entity_poly.entity_id
_entity_poly.type
_entity_poly.pdbx_seq_one_letter_code
_entity_poly.pdbx_strand_id
1 'polypeptide(L)'
;MRTATLSAAALLAGSAMAAECSQGLHILVGRGTGEAAGLGETGALAKNISALVPDSDIVAIDYPATLSDPSYDVSEKDGAKDVYNKVTQYHKDCPGHKMAYLGWSQGAQIAINAFCGGQGGLFGTDAAIPADAVQDVVAIAIFGDPSFNHTAPYVKGTSTADGLFVRNGIGACANFTNKIVSFCDTGDVYCSSGQNRSVHGLYLVNYPKEMINFVVSGYNKATGSNVGGGNSTVTTASPTASSSASVSGGSSSQASPTSSTSPTATNNKNAAAGLSTGLMYAVPVALGVAAQMLL
;
A
#
# COMPACT_ATOMS: atom_id res chain seq x y z
N MET A 1 -45.03 -54.07 32.09
CA MET A 1 -44.84 -52.61 32.01
C MET A 1 -43.47 -52.35 31.43
N ARG A 2 -43.37 -51.87 30.17
CA ARG A 2 -42.10 -51.56 29.54
C ARG A 2 -42.07 -50.04 29.37
N THR A 3 -41.18 -49.41 30.10
CA THR A 3 -40.93 -47.97 30.03
C THR A 3 -40.01 -47.69 28.83
N ALA A 4 -40.49 -46.92 27.85
CA ALA A 4 -39.73 -46.44 26.74
C ALA A 4 -39.10 -45.06 27.13
N THR A 5 -37.79 -44.99 27.18
CA THR A 5 -37.02 -43.74 27.36
C THR A 5 -36.84 -43.07 25.99
N LEU A 6 -37.48 -41.93 25.80
CA LEU A 6 -37.25 -41.02 24.65
C LEU A 6 -35.99 -40.21 24.93
N SER A 7 -34.94 -40.47 24.15
CA SER A 7 -33.74 -39.60 24.11
C SER A 7 -34.00 -38.44 23.18
N ALA A 8 -34.09 -37.22 23.70
CA ALA A 8 -34.14 -36.01 22.94
C ALA A 8 -32.69 -35.64 22.48
N ALA A 9 -32.40 -35.77 21.18
CA ALA A 9 -31.18 -35.24 20.59
C ALA A 9 -31.38 -33.73 20.33
N ALA A 10 -30.67 -32.91 21.12
CA ALA A 10 -30.60 -31.48 20.88
C ALA A 10 -29.71 -31.21 19.67
N LEU A 11 -30.29 -30.79 18.55
CA LEU A 11 -29.59 -30.24 17.41
C LEU A 11 -29.06 -28.86 17.80
N LEU A 12 -27.76 -28.75 18.06
CA LEU A 12 -27.05 -27.50 18.14
C LEU A 12 -26.92 -26.95 16.68
N ALA A 13 -27.88 -26.14 16.27
CA ALA A 13 -27.73 -25.30 15.09
C ALA A 13 -26.66 -24.23 15.41
N GLY A 14 -25.42 -24.49 15.00
CA GLY A 14 -24.39 -23.48 15.00
C GLY A 14 -24.82 -22.39 14.01
N SER A 15 -25.15 -21.21 14.53
CA SER A 15 -25.34 -20.03 13.69
C SER A 15 -23.99 -19.72 13.06
N ALA A 16 -23.81 -20.08 11.78
CA ALA A 16 -22.75 -19.51 10.97
C ALA A 16 -23.01 -17.99 10.93
N MET A 17 -22.17 -17.22 11.59
CA MET A 17 -22.18 -15.76 11.43
C MET A 17 -21.92 -15.52 9.94
N ALA A 18 -22.94 -15.07 9.22
CA ALA A 18 -22.77 -14.63 7.85
C ALA A 18 -21.75 -13.49 7.85
N ALA A 19 -20.75 -13.55 6.98
CA ALA A 19 -19.84 -12.45 6.81
C ALA A 19 -20.65 -11.20 6.46
N GLU A 20 -20.44 -10.10 7.18
CA GLU A 20 -21.09 -8.83 6.84
C GLU A 20 -20.44 -8.29 5.56
N CYS A 21 -21.20 -8.32 4.47
CA CYS A 21 -20.73 -7.82 3.18
C CYS A 21 -20.78 -6.29 3.15
N SER A 22 -19.66 -5.67 2.84
CA SER A 22 -19.56 -4.23 2.66
C SER A 22 -20.51 -3.75 1.56
N GLN A 23 -21.34 -2.78 1.84
CA GLN A 23 -22.24 -2.18 0.83
C GLN A 23 -21.50 -1.22 -0.10
N GLY A 24 -20.37 -0.67 0.36
CA GLY A 24 -19.42 0.11 -0.42
C GLY A 24 -18.34 -0.76 -1.03
N LEU A 25 -17.08 -0.46 -0.72
CA LEU A 25 -15.90 -1.22 -1.14
C LEU A 25 -15.35 -2.06 0.01
N HIS A 26 -15.02 -3.31 -0.26
CA HIS A 26 -14.10 -4.09 0.56
C HIS A 26 -12.67 -3.77 0.13
N ILE A 27 -11.95 -2.97 0.93
CA ILE A 27 -10.63 -2.41 0.57
C ILE A 27 -9.55 -3.24 1.23
N LEU A 28 -8.80 -3.98 0.43
CA LEU A 28 -7.65 -4.77 0.87
C LEU A 28 -6.39 -3.91 0.80
N VAL A 29 -5.56 -3.96 1.85
CA VAL A 29 -4.36 -3.11 1.97
C VAL A 29 -3.12 -3.92 2.27
N GLY A 30 -2.16 -3.91 1.36
CA GLY A 30 -0.82 -4.49 1.52
C GLY A 30 0.21 -3.44 1.93
N ARG A 31 0.82 -3.60 3.10
CA ARG A 31 1.85 -2.70 3.63
C ARG A 31 3.22 -2.96 3.01
N GLY A 32 4.16 -2.06 3.20
CA GLY A 32 5.55 -2.22 2.76
C GLY A 32 6.40 -3.04 3.74
N THR A 33 7.59 -3.44 3.29
CA THR A 33 8.58 -4.16 4.10
C THR A 33 8.99 -3.36 5.33
N GLY A 34 8.97 -3.99 6.50
CA GLY A 34 9.38 -3.40 7.77
C GLY A 34 8.28 -2.60 8.47
N GLU A 35 7.12 -2.41 7.86
CA GLU A 35 5.98 -1.80 8.53
C GLU A 35 5.34 -2.77 9.52
N ALA A 36 4.88 -2.23 10.65
CA ALA A 36 4.15 -3.00 11.66
C ALA A 36 2.87 -3.63 11.07
N ALA A 37 2.43 -4.74 11.67
CA ALA A 37 1.18 -5.39 11.28
C ALA A 37 0.00 -4.41 11.26
N GLY A 38 -0.83 -4.49 10.23
CA GLY A 38 -1.95 -3.58 9.98
C GLY A 38 -1.88 -2.94 8.61
N LEU A 39 -2.43 -1.73 8.48
CA LEU A 39 -2.63 -1.05 7.19
C LEU A 39 -1.37 -0.33 6.66
N GLY A 40 -0.35 -0.15 7.49
CA GLY A 40 0.83 0.63 7.14
C GLY A 40 0.49 2.08 6.70
N GLU A 41 1.42 2.73 5.99
CA GLU A 41 1.22 4.09 5.47
C GLU A 41 0.11 4.14 4.41
N THR A 42 -0.10 3.06 3.67
CA THR A 42 -1.17 2.93 2.66
C THR A 42 -2.58 3.03 3.29
N GLY A 43 -2.70 2.79 4.60
CA GLY A 43 -3.96 2.92 5.33
C GLY A 43 -4.58 4.32 5.28
N ALA A 44 -3.78 5.38 5.15
CA ALA A 44 -4.29 6.74 4.99
C ALA A 44 -5.04 6.90 3.65
N LEU A 45 -4.51 6.31 2.58
CA LEU A 45 -5.14 6.30 1.26
C LEU A 45 -6.47 5.53 1.30
N ALA A 46 -6.50 4.35 1.94
CA ALA A 46 -7.70 3.53 2.10
C ALA A 46 -8.80 4.27 2.86
N LYS A 47 -8.46 4.98 3.94
CA LYS A 47 -9.42 5.81 4.71
C LYS A 47 -10.01 6.94 3.87
N ASN A 48 -9.21 7.61 3.05
CA ASN A 48 -9.70 8.64 2.15
C ASN A 48 -10.68 8.08 1.11
N ILE A 49 -10.41 6.89 0.58
CA ILE A 49 -11.31 6.21 -0.36
C ILE A 49 -12.61 5.80 0.35
N SER A 50 -12.54 5.18 1.54
CA SER A 50 -13.74 4.77 2.28
C SER A 50 -14.62 5.96 2.69
N ALA A 51 -14.04 7.13 2.94
CA ALA A 51 -14.79 8.35 3.20
C ALA A 51 -15.56 8.86 1.97
N LEU A 52 -15.09 8.55 0.76
CA LEU A 52 -15.75 8.91 -0.50
C LEU A 52 -16.74 7.85 -0.97
N VAL A 53 -16.55 6.59 -0.56
CA VAL A 53 -17.43 5.47 -0.84
C VAL A 53 -18.02 4.99 0.49
N PRO A 54 -19.18 5.49 0.91
CA PRO A 54 -19.80 5.11 2.18
C PRO A 54 -20.01 3.59 2.30
N ASP A 55 -20.09 3.11 3.54
CA ASP A 55 -20.30 1.70 3.86
C ASP A 55 -19.21 0.77 3.34
N SER A 56 -18.00 1.32 3.13
CA SER A 56 -16.78 0.56 2.84
C SER A 56 -16.10 0.08 4.13
N ASP A 57 -15.50 -1.08 4.07
CA ASP A 57 -14.61 -1.60 5.09
C ASP A 57 -13.16 -1.69 4.60
N ILE A 58 -12.20 -1.76 5.52
CA ILE A 58 -10.77 -1.78 5.21
C ILE A 58 -10.12 -2.95 5.95
N VAL A 59 -9.44 -3.81 5.20
CA VAL A 59 -8.81 -5.02 5.71
C VAL A 59 -7.33 -5.05 5.36
N ALA A 60 -6.47 -5.28 6.35
CA ALA A 60 -5.05 -5.48 6.12
C ALA A 60 -4.77 -6.87 5.57
N ILE A 61 -3.79 -6.98 4.69
CA ILE A 61 -3.19 -8.26 4.31
C ILE A 61 -2.31 -8.73 5.47
N ASP A 62 -2.51 -10.00 5.88
CA ASP A 62 -1.78 -10.60 6.97
C ASP A 62 -0.59 -11.40 6.43
N TYR A 63 0.60 -10.85 6.66
CA TYR A 63 1.86 -11.46 6.23
C TYR A 63 3.03 -10.84 7.00
N PRO A 64 4.22 -11.46 6.99
CA PRO A 64 5.35 -10.95 7.78
C PRO A 64 5.80 -9.53 7.42
N ALA A 65 5.78 -9.17 6.15
CA ALA A 65 6.32 -7.91 5.61
C ALA A 65 7.79 -7.70 6.00
N THR A 66 8.61 -8.77 5.91
CA THR A 66 10.00 -8.78 6.35
C THR A 66 10.98 -8.84 5.18
N LEU A 67 12.23 -8.47 5.47
CA LEU A 67 13.35 -8.56 4.53
C LEU A 67 14.18 -9.83 4.77
N SER A 68 14.37 -10.24 6.03
CA SER A 68 15.36 -11.26 6.39
C SER A 68 14.83 -12.40 7.26
N ASP A 69 13.81 -12.20 8.09
CA ASP A 69 13.27 -13.23 8.99
C ASP A 69 11.73 -13.11 9.12
N PRO A 70 10.97 -13.92 8.38
CA PRO A 70 11.45 -14.77 7.27
C PRO A 70 12.06 -13.96 6.12
N SER A 71 12.74 -14.65 5.20
CA SER A 71 13.33 -13.98 4.02
C SER A 71 12.26 -13.28 3.18
N TYR A 72 12.69 -12.29 2.40
CA TYR A 72 11.79 -11.48 1.58
C TYR A 72 10.89 -12.30 0.67
N ASP A 73 11.44 -13.32 0.02
CA ASP A 73 10.68 -14.19 -0.89
C ASP A 73 9.66 -15.08 -0.17
N VAL A 74 9.93 -15.50 1.07
CA VAL A 74 8.96 -16.22 1.91
C VAL A 74 7.86 -15.28 2.35
N SER A 75 8.23 -14.10 2.86
CA SER A 75 7.27 -13.07 3.26
C SER A 75 6.36 -12.64 2.12
N GLU A 76 6.92 -12.50 0.92
CA GLU A 76 6.19 -12.14 -0.30
C GLU A 76 5.18 -13.23 -0.68
N LYS A 77 5.60 -14.50 -0.72
CA LYS A 77 4.71 -15.63 -1.03
C LYS A 77 3.57 -15.77 -0.02
N ASP A 78 3.86 -15.59 1.27
CA ASP A 78 2.82 -15.61 2.31
C ASP A 78 1.80 -14.48 2.09
N GLY A 79 2.27 -13.29 1.73
CA GLY A 79 1.41 -12.16 1.41
C GLY A 79 0.57 -12.38 0.16
N ALA A 80 1.17 -12.88 -0.92
CA ALA A 80 0.44 -13.20 -2.15
C ALA A 80 -0.64 -14.26 -1.92
N LYS A 81 -0.34 -15.27 -1.10
CA LYS A 81 -1.31 -16.29 -0.68
C LYS A 81 -2.46 -15.71 0.14
N ASP A 82 -2.18 -14.78 1.05
CA ASP A 82 -3.23 -14.14 1.85
C ASP A 82 -4.13 -13.24 0.99
N VAL A 83 -3.57 -12.50 0.02
CA VAL A 83 -4.36 -11.76 -0.98
C VAL A 83 -5.27 -12.70 -1.75
N TYR A 84 -4.72 -13.81 -2.27
CA TYR A 84 -5.49 -14.82 -2.99
C TYR A 84 -6.65 -15.34 -2.16
N ASN A 85 -6.39 -15.72 -0.92
CA ASN A 85 -7.39 -16.27 -0.01
C ASN A 85 -8.49 -15.25 0.31
N LYS A 86 -8.11 -14.03 0.68
CA LYS A 86 -9.08 -12.97 1.03
C LYS A 86 -9.98 -12.60 -0.14
N VAL A 87 -9.42 -12.42 -1.34
CA VAL A 87 -10.21 -12.08 -2.53
C VAL A 87 -11.16 -13.22 -2.90
N THR A 88 -10.66 -14.46 -2.94
CA THR A 88 -11.49 -15.62 -3.31
C THR A 88 -12.54 -15.95 -2.26
N GLN A 89 -12.22 -15.77 -0.98
CA GLN A 89 -13.17 -15.98 0.10
C GLN A 89 -14.26 -14.91 0.10
N TYR A 90 -13.89 -13.62 -0.02
CA TYR A 90 -14.87 -12.53 -0.07
C TYR A 90 -15.81 -12.66 -1.28
N HIS A 91 -15.28 -13.04 -2.45
CA HIS A 91 -16.10 -13.31 -3.63
C HIS A 91 -17.16 -14.41 -3.38
N LYS A 92 -16.79 -15.47 -2.64
CA LYS A 92 -17.71 -16.57 -2.30
C LYS A 92 -18.77 -16.16 -1.28
N ASP A 93 -18.34 -15.43 -0.24
CA ASP A 93 -19.19 -15.06 0.87
C ASP A 93 -20.11 -13.89 0.54
N CYS A 94 -19.64 -12.98 -0.33
CA CYS A 94 -20.27 -11.72 -0.70
C CYS A 94 -20.37 -11.57 -2.24
N PRO A 95 -21.07 -12.44 -2.94
CA PRO A 95 -21.10 -12.45 -4.41
C PRO A 95 -21.64 -11.13 -4.95
N GLY A 96 -20.89 -10.54 -5.89
CA GLY A 96 -21.25 -9.28 -6.57
C GLY A 96 -20.87 -8.00 -5.80
N HIS A 97 -20.50 -8.09 -4.52
CA HIS A 97 -19.97 -6.96 -3.77
C HIS A 97 -18.58 -6.57 -4.26
N LYS A 98 -18.24 -5.29 -4.20
CA LYS A 98 -17.05 -4.76 -4.89
C LYS A 98 -15.84 -4.68 -3.97
N MET A 99 -14.68 -5.05 -4.53
CA MET A 99 -13.38 -5.03 -3.87
C MET A 99 -12.44 -4.04 -4.54
N ALA A 100 -11.52 -3.47 -3.75
CA ALA A 100 -10.36 -2.77 -4.26
C ALA A 100 -9.10 -3.20 -3.51
N TYR A 101 -7.95 -3.15 -4.16
CA TYR A 101 -6.67 -3.43 -3.55
C TYR A 101 -5.76 -2.21 -3.61
N LEU A 102 -5.08 -1.94 -2.51
CA LEU A 102 -4.06 -0.89 -2.39
C LEU A 102 -2.77 -1.50 -1.86
N GLY A 103 -1.63 -1.21 -2.47
CA GLY A 103 -0.36 -1.79 -2.02
C GLY A 103 0.86 -0.93 -2.29
N TRP A 104 1.78 -0.93 -1.33
CA TRP A 104 3.06 -0.25 -1.42
C TRP A 104 4.23 -1.23 -1.32
N SER A 105 5.25 -1.05 -2.18
CA SER A 105 6.51 -1.81 -2.07
C SER A 105 6.26 -3.33 -2.12
N GLN A 106 6.65 -4.11 -1.10
CA GLN A 106 6.34 -5.53 -1.01
C GLN A 106 4.82 -5.78 -1.09
N GLY A 107 3.98 -4.87 -0.51
CA GLY A 107 2.53 -4.93 -0.65
C GLY A 107 2.03 -4.76 -2.07
N ALA A 108 2.77 -4.08 -2.94
CA ALA A 108 2.49 -4.00 -4.38
C ALA A 108 2.86 -5.30 -5.09
N GLN A 109 4.03 -5.87 -4.79
CA GLN A 109 4.50 -7.11 -5.41
C GLN A 109 3.58 -8.30 -5.06
N ILE A 110 3.17 -8.45 -3.79
CA ILE A 110 2.24 -9.53 -3.40
C ILE A 110 0.92 -9.47 -4.16
N ALA A 111 0.41 -8.24 -4.43
CA ALA A 111 -0.80 -8.09 -5.23
C ALA A 111 -0.60 -8.60 -6.66
N ILE A 112 0.45 -8.14 -7.32
CA ILE A 112 0.71 -8.54 -8.70
C ILE A 112 0.95 -10.05 -8.81
N ASN A 113 1.63 -10.66 -7.84
CA ASN A 113 1.79 -12.12 -7.83
C ASN A 113 0.48 -12.86 -7.57
N ALA A 114 -0.39 -12.36 -6.71
CA ALA A 114 -1.70 -12.96 -6.48
C ALA A 114 -2.64 -12.80 -7.69
N PHE A 115 -2.73 -11.60 -8.26
CA PHE A 115 -3.67 -11.32 -9.36
C PHE A 115 -3.19 -11.79 -10.72
N CYS A 116 -1.90 -11.68 -11.01
CA CYS A 116 -1.34 -12.03 -12.32
C CYS A 116 -0.79 -13.46 -12.37
N GLY A 117 -0.67 -14.13 -11.23
CA GLY A 117 0.06 -15.39 -11.05
C GLY A 117 1.52 -15.15 -10.68
N GLY A 118 2.12 -16.12 -10.01
CA GLY A 118 3.51 -16.05 -9.55
C GLY A 118 4.49 -15.78 -10.70
N GLN A 119 5.49 -14.94 -10.43
CA GLN A 119 6.44 -14.49 -11.45
C GLN A 119 7.59 -15.49 -11.74
N GLY A 120 7.63 -16.60 -10.99
CA GLY A 120 8.71 -17.61 -11.12
C GLY A 120 9.92 -17.34 -10.22
N GLY A 121 10.93 -18.20 -10.33
CA GLY A 121 12.15 -18.09 -9.54
C GLY A 121 11.88 -18.15 -8.04
N LEU A 122 12.44 -17.23 -7.28
CA LEU A 122 12.30 -17.14 -5.82
C LEU A 122 10.84 -16.90 -5.37
N PHE A 123 10.02 -16.30 -6.22
CA PHE A 123 8.63 -15.88 -5.89
C PHE A 123 7.57 -16.89 -6.31
N GLY A 124 7.98 -18.08 -6.76
CA GLY A 124 7.06 -19.17 -7.07
C GLY A 124 6.26 -18.98 -8.37
N THR A 125 5.46 -19.99 -8.69
CA THR A 125 4.59 -20.05 -9.88
C THR A 125 3.14 -20.30 -9.51
N ASP A 126 2.68 -19.74 -8.38
CA ASP A 126 1.33 -19.94 -7.90
C ASP A 126 0.29 -19.44 -8.92
N ALA A 127 -0.86 -20.08 -8.91
CA ALA A 127 -1.94 -19.72 -9.81
C ALA A 127 -2.47 -18.31 -9.50
N ALA A 128 -2.85 -17.58 -10.54
CA ALA A 128 -3.54 -16.31 -10.39
C ALA A 128 -4.92 -16.49 -9.72
N ILE A 129 -5.41 -15.44 -9.08
CA ILE A 129 -6.80 -15.37 -8.61
C ILE A 129 -7.75 -15.68 -9.77
N PRO A 130 -8.77 -16.55 -9.56
CA PRO A 130 -9.70 -16.92 -10.59
C PRO A 130 -10.42 -15.72 -11.22
N ALA A 131 -10.68 -15.79 -12.53
CA ALA A 131 -11.21 -14.66 -13.29
C ALA A 131 -12.60 -14.21 -12.83
N ASP A 132 -13.43 -15.12 -12.30
CA ASP A 132 -14.73 -14.83 -11.71
C ASP A 132 -14.59 -13.97 -10.44
N ALA A 133 -13.65 -14.28 -9.57
CA ALA A 133 -13.37 -13.46 -8.38
C ALA A 133 -12.80 -12.08 -8.76
N VAL A 134 -11.96 -11.98 -9.81
CA VAL A 134 -11.45 -10.71 -10.33
C VAL A 134 -12.56 -9.81 -10.89
N GLN A 135 -13.70 -10.36 -11.31
CA GLN A 135 -14.83 -9.54 -11.77
C GLN A 135 -15.34 -8.59 -10.69
N ASP A 136 -15.31 -9.00 -9.43
CA ASP A 136 -15.73 -8.17 -8.30
C ASP A 136 -14.66 -7.17 -7.83
N VAL A 137 -13.42 -7.31 -8.28
CA VAL A 137 -12.36 -6.32 -8.04
C VAL A 137 -12.52 -5.18 -9.05
N VAL A 138 -12.69 -3.95 -8.55
CA VAL A 138 -12.89 -2.76 -9.40
C VAL A 138 -11.60 -2.00 -9.66
N ALA A 139 -10.63 -2.09 -8.75
CA ALA A 139 -9.35 -1.42 -8.87
C ALA A 139 -8.24 -2.12 -8.07
N ILE A 140 -7.04 -2.11 -8.63
CA ILE A 140 -5.78 -2.51 -8.01
C ILE A 140 -4.83 -1.32 -8.19
N ALA A 141 -4.67 -0.51 -7.14
CA ALA A 141 -3.80 0.66 -7.16
C ALA A 141 -2.55 0.39 -6.32
N ILE A 142 -1.41 0.30 -6.98
CA ILE A 142 -0.14 -0.08 -6.37
C ILE A 142 0.96 0.92 -6.70
N PHE A 143 1.98 0.98 -5.87
CA PHE A 143 3.09 1.89 -6.06
C PHE A 143 4.39 1.38 -5.45
N GLY A 144 5.51 1.75 -6.09
CA GLY A 144 6.84 1.33 -5.66
C GLY A 144 7.05 -0.20 -5.77
N ASP A 145 6.41 -0.88 -6.71
CA ASP A 145 6.46 -2.34 -6.88
C ASP A 145 7.86 -2.82 -7.28
N PRO A 146 8.56 -3.62 -6.46
CA PRO A 146 9.86 -4.18 -6.85
C PRO A 146 9.82 -5.07 -8.09
N SER A 147 8.66 -5.61 -8.44
CA SER A 147 8.46 -6.43 -9.65
C SER A 147 8.01 -5.62 -10.88
N PHE A 148 8.06 -4.29 -10.80
CA PHE A 148 7.63 -3.38 -11.84
C PHE A 148 8.28 -3.70 -13.20
N ASN A 149 7.44 -3.79 -14.23
CA ASN A 149 7.84 -3.90 -15.62
C ASN A 149 7.39 -2.63 -16.33
N HIS A 150 8.33 -1.79 -16.76
CA HIS A 150 8.05 -0.48 -17.36
C HIS A 150 7.26 -0.56 -18.67
N THR A 151 7.21 -1.73 -19.31
CA THR A 151 6.44 -1.94 -20.55
C THR A 151 5.00 -2.39 -20.31
N ALA A 152 4.61 -2.64 -19.07
CA ALA A 152 3.23 -3.05 -18.76
C ALA A 152 2.24 -1.92 -19.07
N PRO A 153 1.04 -2.23 -19.60
CA PRO A 153 0.11 -1.21 -20.11
C PRO A 153 -0.58 -0.38 -19.00
N TYR A 154 -0.39 -0.75 -17.74
CA TYR A 154 -1.01 -0.10 -16.58
C TYR A 154 -0.04 0.76 -15.75
N VAL A 155 1.16 1.01 -16.25
CA VAL A 155 2.17 1.77 -15.52
C VAL A 155 1.93 3.28 -15.58
N LYS A 156 2.30 3.96 -14.51
CA LYS A 156 2.26 5.40 -14.29
C LYS A 156 3.52 5.85 -13.55
N GLY A 157 3.67 7.16 -13.43
CA GLY A 157 4.87 7.77 -12.86
C GLY A 157 5.89 8.09 -13.95
N THR A 158 7.13 8.28 -13.55
CA THR A 158 8.20 8.79 -14.43
C THR A 158 9.26 7.75 -14.78
N SER A 159 9.18 6.52 -14.22
CA SER A 159 10.16 5.47 -14.50
C SER A 159 10.02 4.93 -15.92
N THR A 160 11.17 4.79 -16.58
CA THR A 160 11.35 4.07 -17.85
C THR A 160 12.24 2.84 -17.67
N ALA A 161 12.51 2.45 -16.45
CA ALA A 161 13.33 1.30 -16.09
C ALA A 161 12.53 0.30 -15.28
N ASP A 162 13.00 -0.95 -15.28
CA ASP A 162 12.39 -2.04 -14.55
C ASP A 162 12.77 -2.04 -13.06
N GLY A 163 11.95 -2.71 -12.27
CA GLY A 163 12.20 -2.97 -10.85
C GLY A 163 13.30 -4.03 -10.62
N LEU A 164 13.74 -4.13 -9.36
CA LEU A 164 14.79 -5.09 -8.95
C LEU A 164 14.41 -6.55 -9.22
N PHE A 165 13.14 -6.87 -9.14
CA PHE A 165 12.59 -8.22 -9.34
C PHE A 165 11.63 -8.23 -10.53
N VAL A 166 12.00 -7.57 -11.62
CA VAL A 166 11.13 -7.38 -12.79
C VAL A 166 10.41 -8.67 -13.21
N ARG A 167 9.10 -8.56 -13.44
CA ARG A 167 8.30 -9.66 -13.97
C ARG A 167 8.56 -9.88 -15.45
N ASN A 168 8.69 -11.15 -15.83
CA ASN A 168 8.71 -11.52 -17.24
C ASN A 168 7.28 -11.65 -17.77
N GLY A 169 6.70 -10.53 -18.22
CA GLY A 169 5.32 -10.44 -18.69
C GLY A 169 4.29 -10.14 -17.59
N ILE A 170 3.03 -10.04 -17.97
CA ILE A 170 1.93 -9.61 -17.09
C ILE A 170 0.94 -10.72 -16.71
N GLY A 171 1.19 -11.96 -17.16
CA GLY A 171 0.40 -13.12 -16.77
C GLY A 171 -1.12 -12.95 -17.01
N ALA A 172 -1.93 -13.42 -16.04
CA ALA A 172 -3.38 -13.31 -16.10
C ALA A 172 -3.90 -11.87 -16.11
N CYS A 173 -3.08 -10.90 -15.64
CA CYS A 173 -3.42 -9.48 -15.65
C CYS A 173 -3.68 -8.91 -17.05
N ALA A 174 -3.23 -9.58 -18.12
CA ALA A 174 -3.56 -9.22 -19.50
C ALA A 174 -5.08 -9.07 -19.75
N ASN A 175 -5.90 -9.79 -19.00
CA ASN A 175 -7.35 -9.82 -19.16
C ASN A 175 -8.07 -8.65 -18.46
N PHE A 176 -7.38 -7.89 -17.59
CA PHE A 176 -7.99 -6.82 -16.79
C PHE A 176 -7.03 -5.65 -16.49
N THR A 177 -6.20 -5.30 -17.46
CA THR A 177 -5.22 -4.19 -17.33
C THR A 177 -5.87 -2.86 -16.98
N ASN A 178 -7.10 -2.65 -17.37
CA ASN A 178 -7.89 -1.45 -17.07
C ASN A 178 -8.32 -1.33 -15.59
N LYS A 179 -8.16 -2.39 -14.82
CA LYS A 179 -8.40 -2.40 -13.37
C LYS A 179 -7.12 -2.17 -12.56
N ILE A 180 -5.97 -2.03 -13.20
CA ILE A 180 -4.67 -1.89 -12.54
C ILE A 180 -4.08 -0.52 -12.81
N VAL A 181 -3.47 0.09 -11.81
CA VAL A 181 -2.54 1.20 -11.94
C VAL A 181 -1.32 0.95 -11.05
N SER A 182 -0.13 1.06 -11.60
CA SER A 182 1.14 0.85 -10.91
C SER A 182 2.04 2.07 -11.09
N PHE A 183 2.30 2.79 -10.00
CA PHE A 183 3.14 3.99 -10.02
C PHE A 183 4.59 3.65 -9.68
N CYS A 184 5.50 4.11 -10.54
CA CYS A 184 6.93 4.04 -10.28
C CYS A 184 7.64 5.29 -10.81
N ASP A 185 8.46 5.92 -9.98
CA ASP A 185 9.21 7.11 -10.34
C ASP A 185 10.69 6.81 -10.60
N THR A 186 11.26 7.52 -11.57
CA THR A 186 12.68 7.46 -11.89
C THR A 186 13.52 7.73 -10.66
N GLY A 187 14.52 6.87 -10.44
CA GLY A 187 15.42 6.97 -9.30
C GLY A 187 15.01 6.13 -8.09
N ASP A 188 13.78 5.64 -8.01
CA ASP A 188 13.37 4.68 -6.97
C ASP A 188 14.26 3.43 -7.01
N VAL A 189 14.85 3.07 -5.86
CA VAL A 189 15.82 1.97 -5.78
C VAL A 189 15.18 0.61 -6.01
N TYR A 190 13.89 0.46 -5.80
CA TYR A 190 13.19 -0.82 -5.86
C TYR A 190 12.41 -1.01 -7.16
N CYS A 191 11.54 -0.08 -7.52
CA CYS A 191 10.69 -0.24 -8.70
C CYS A 191 11.33 0.29 -9.99
N SER A 192 12.40 1.11 -9.91
CA SER A 192 13.11 1.69 -11.06
C SER A 192 14.59 1.28 -11.12
N SER A 193 15.03 0.34 -10.25
CA SER A 193 16.44 -0.03 -10.09
C SER A 193 17.37 1.18 -9.95
N GLY A 194 16.86 2.26 -9.36
CA GLY A 194 17.57 3.53 -9.17
C GLY A 194 18.48 3.55 -7.94
N GLN A 195 18.84 4.75 -7.48
CA GLN A 195 19.77 4.92 -6.35
C GLN A 195 19.23 5.84 -5.26
N ASN A 196 17.98 6.30 -5.35
CA ASN A 196 17.41 7.24 -4.40
C ASN A 196 16.26 6.61 -3.59
N ARG A 197 16.58 6.20 -2.35
CA ARG A 197 15.59 5.61 -1.45
C ARG A 197 14.46 6.57 -1.07
N SER A 198 14.71 7.87 -1.06
CA SER A 198 13.67 8.85 -0.71
C SER A 198 12.53 8.86 -1.71
N VAL A 199 12.80 8.57 -2.99
CA VAL A 199 11.75 8.49 -4.03
C VAL A 199 10.73 7.41 -3.67
N HIS A 200 11.18 6.29 -3.09
CA HIS A 200 10.32 5.17 -2.72
C HIS A 200 9.23 5.52 -1.69
N GLY A 201 9.44 6.53 -0.87
CA GLY A 201 8.48 7.01 0.13
C GLY A 201 7.56 8.15 -0.34
N LEU A 202 7.68 8.63 -1.59
CA LEU A 202 6.99 9.85 -2.02
C LEU A 202 5.66 9.62 -2.74
N TYR A 203 5.26 8.39 -3.02
CA TYR A 203 4.07 8.11 -3.82
C TYR A 203 2.77 8.63 -3.20
N LEU A 204 2.63 8.54 -1.88
CA LEU A 204 1.46 9.07 -1.17
C LEU A 204 1.46 10.59 -1.05
N VAL A 205 2.58 11.25 -1.40
CA VAL A 205 2.69 12.69 -1.53
C VAL A 205 2.40 13.12 -2.97
N ASN A 206 2.95 12.39 -3.94
CA ASN A 206 2.91 12.77 -5.34
C ASN A 206 1.58 12.40 -6.04
N TYR A 207 1.01 11.22 -5.74
CA TYR A 207 -0.08 10.63 -6.51
C TYR A 207 -1.35 10.25 -5.72
N PRO A 208 -1.62 10.77 -4.51
CA PRO A 208 -2.77 10.31 -3.73
C PRO A 208 -4.09 10.57 -4.44
N LYS A 209 -4.23 11.71 -5.13
CA LYS A 209 -5.45 12.07 -5.86
C LYS A 209 -5.71 11.15 -7.04
N GLU A 210 -4.67 10.83 -7.81
CA GLU A 210 -4.74 9.94 -8.96
C GLU A 210 -5.17 8.53 -8.53
N MET A 211 -4.59 8.01 -7.45
CA MET A 211 -4.95 6.70 -6.91
C MET A 211 -6.39 6.67 -6.38
N ILE A 212 -6.80 7.69 -5.61
CA ILE A 212 -8.18 7.83 -5.11
C ILE A 212 -9.16 7.88 -6.28
N ASN A 213 -8.90 8.75 -7.26
CA ASN A 213 -9.77 8.91 -8.42
C ASN A 213 -9.87 7.61 -9.24
N PHE A 214 -8.77 6.88 -9.39
CA PHE A 214 -8.76 5.60 -10.09
C PHE A 214 -9.70 4.58 -9.41
N VAL A 215 -9.59 4.43 -8.08
CA VAL A 215 -10.42 3.48 -7.32
C VAL A 215 -11.88 3.90 -7.32
N VAL A 216 -12.19 5.16 -7.02
CA VAL A 216 -13.57 5.68 -6.98
C VAL A 216 -14.23 5.61 -8.36
N SER A 217 -13.49 5.92 -9.42
CA SER A 217 -14.00 5.79 -10.80
C SER A 217 -14.27 4.34 -11.17
N GLY A 218 -13.41 3.40 -10.74
CA GLY A 218 -13.63 1.97 -10.91
C GLY A 218 -14.90 1.49 -10.23
N TYR A 219 -15.13 1.93 -8.99
CA TYR A 219 -16.36 1.64 -8.24
C TYR A 219 -17.59 2.21 -8.93
N ASN A 220 -17.58 3.50 -9.28
CA ASN A 220 -18.70 4.16 -9.97
C ASN A 220 -19.06 3.45 -11.28
N LYS A 221 -18.05 3.09 -12.07
CA LYS A 221 -18.24 2.36 -13.33
C LYS A 221 -18.87 0.97 -13.10
N ALA A 222 -18.46 0.27 -12.04
CA ALA A 222 -18.94 -1.08 -11.77
C ALA A 222 -20.36 -1.13 -11.18
N THR A 223 -20.76 -0.06 -10.47
CA THR A 223 -22.03 -0.01 -9.73
C THR A 223 -23.09 0.91 -10.35
N GLY A 224 -22.69 1.77 -11.29
CA GLY A 224 -23.52 2.85 -11.80
C GLY A 224 -23.69 4.02 -10.80
N SER A 225 -22.92 4.03 -9.72
CA SER A 225 -22.94 5.09 -8.72
C SER A 225 -22.22 6.35 -9.20
N ASN A 226 -22.37 7.44 -8.47
CA ASN A 226 -21.66 8.71 -8.71
C ASN A 226 -21.16 9.28 -7.38
N VAL A 227 -20.43 8.45 -6.61
CA VAL A 227 -19.81 8.88 -5.35
C VAL A 227 -18.53 9.67 -5.64
N GLY A 228 -18.15 10.56 -4.75
CA GLY A 228 -16.91 11.38 -4.92
C GLY A 228 -17.00 12.44 -6.01
N GLY A 229 -18.13 12.63 -6.69
CA GLY A 229 -18.32 13.60 -7.78
C GLY A 229 -18.57 15.05 -7.34
N GLY A 230 -18.56 15.35 -6.07
CA GLY A 230 -18.51 16.71 -5.54
C GLY A 230 -17.07 17.21 -5.52
N ASN A 231 -16.86 18.51 -5.81
CA ASN A 231 -15.59 19.21 -5.75
C ASN A 231 -14.98 19.14 -4.32
N SER A 232 -14.58 17.95 -3.90
CA SER A 232 -14.01 17.70 -2.57
C SER A 232 -12.57 18.22 -2.57
N THR A 233 -12.40 19.42 -2.02
CA THR A 233 -11.12 19.93 -1.57
C THR A 233 -10.55 18.92 -0.57
N VAL A 234 -9.56 18.14 -1.02
CA VAL A 234 -8.76 17.29 -0.13
C VAL A 234 -8.05 18.22 0.85
N THR A 235 -8.52 18.27 2.07
CA THR A 235 -7.83 18.99 3.15
C THR A 235 -6.62 18.15 3.52
N THR A 236 -5.45 18.54 3.04
CA THR A 236 -4.17 18.05 3.53
C THR A 236 -4.09 18.48 5.00
N ALA A 237 -4.25 17.55 5.92
CA ALA A 237 -3.99 17.79 7.33
C ALA A 237 -2.48 17.98 7.50
N SER A 238 -2.04 19.24 7.59
CA SER A 238 -0.73 19.58 8.11
C SER A 238 -0.65 19.13 9.57
N PRO A 239 0.49 18.59 10.04
CA PRO A 239 0.64 18.26 11.44
C PRO A 239 0.60 19.55 12.25
N THR A 240 -0.44 19.71 13.06
CA THR A 240 -0.60 20.82 14.01
C THR A 240 0.37 20.61 15.15
N ALA A 241 1.41 21.44 15.19
CA ALA A 241 2.24 21.61 16.40
C ALA A 241 1.34 22.19 17.51
N SER A 242 1.21 21.47 18.61
CA SER A 242 0.61 21.95 19.85
C SER A 242 1.38 23.17 20.38
N SER A 243 0.79 24.35 20.35
CA SER A 243 1.26 25.48 21.11
C SER A 243 0.31 25.73 22.26
N SER A 244 0.85 25.63 23.46
CA SER A 244 0.23 25.94 24.74
C SER A 244 -0.16 27.42 24.81
N ALA A 245 -1.37 27.66 25.27
CA ALA A 245 -1.89 28.99 25.56
C ALA A 245 -1.27 29.55 26.86
N SER A 246 -0.91 30.81 26.84
CA SER A 246 -0.89 31.64 28.05
C SER A 246 -1.38 33.07 27.74
N VAL A 247 -2.20 33.54 28.63
CA VAL A 247 -3.11 34.67 28.60
C VAL A 247 -2.42 35.98 28.99
N SER A 248 -2.99 37.07 28.43
CA SER A 248 -3.18 38.43 28.88
C SER A 248 -2.09 39.48 28.82
N GLY A 249 -2.45 40.58 28.22
CA GLY A 249 -2.44 41.91 28.81
C GLY A 249 -1.58 42.98 28.14
N GLY A 250 -2.26 43.96 27.52
CA GLY A 250 -1.93 45.38 27.71
C GLY A 250 -1.08 46.11 26.65
N SER A 251 -1.76 46.88 25.87
CA SER A 251 -1.56 48.30 25.44
C SER A 251 -0.19 48.84 24.99
N SER A 252 -0.25 49.39 23.81
CA SER A 252 0.16 50.72 23.32
C SER A 252 1.59 51.03 22.89
N SER A 253 1.60 51.63 21.70
CA SER A 253 2.40 52.72 21.12
C SER A 253 3.74 52.39 20.42
N GLN A 254 3.64 52.52 19.13
CA GLN A 254 4.32 53.45 18.19
C GLN A 254 5.84 53.69 18.32
N ALA A 255 6.63 53.34 17.31
CA ALA A 255 7.51 54.17 16.50
C ALA A 255 8.52 53.34 15.68
N SER A 256 8.51 53.50 14.40
CA SER A 256 9.68 53.35 13.49
C SER A 256 10.51 54.64 13.53
N PRO A 257 11.74 54.79 13.00
CA PRO A 257 12.40 54.05 11.92
C PRO A 257 13.94 53.93 12.04
N THR A 258 14.55 53.46 10.94
CA THR A 258 15.91 53.73 10.37
C THR A 258 17.01 52.69 10.55
N SER A 259 17.29 52.06 9.44
CA SER A 259 18.48 52.02 8.54
C SER A 259 19.82 51.48 9.02
N SER A 260 20.35 50.62 8.16
CA SER A 260 21.75 50.48 7.69
C SER A 260 22.72 49.70 8.59
N THR A 261 23.37 48.66 8.14
CA THR A 261 24.57 48.51 7.30
C THR A 261 25.14 47.11 7.50
N SER A 262 25.49 46.47 6.41
CA SER A 262 26.49 45.37 6.42
C SER A 262 27.87 45.90 6.74
N PRO A 263 28.77 45.09 7.35
CA PRO A 263 29.88 44.61 6.54
C PRO A 263 30.42 43.20 6.83
N THR A 264 30.87 42.56 5.77
CA THR A 264 32.17 41.90 5.51
C THR A 264 32.67 40.77 6.43
N ALA A 265 33.01 39.69 5.74
CA ALA A 265 33.67 38.47 6.16
C ALA A 265 35.00 38.68 6.94
N THR A 266 35.24 37.77 7.88
CA THR A 266 36.63 37.33 8.18
C THR A 266 36.62 35.87 8.66
N ASN A 267 37.48 35.10 8.03
CA ASN A 267 37.92 33.76 8.42
C ASN A 267 38.47 33.73 9.85
N ASN A 268 38.11 32.68 10.61
CA ASN A 268 39.10 32.07 11.47
C ASN A 268 38.83 30.60 11.74
N LYS A 269 39.87 29.81 11.56
CA LYS A 269 39.98 28.39 11.87
C LYS A 269 40.14 28.22 13.38
N ASN A 270 39.57 27.19 13.94
CA ASN A 270 40.11 26.16 14.83
C ASN A 270 39.14 25.70 15.92
N ALA A 271 39.07 24.40 15.97
CA ALA A 271 39.11 23.51 17.14
C ALA A 271 37.80 23.07 17.81
N ALA A 272 37.55 21.81 17.62
CA ALA A 272 37.34 20.73 18.59
C ALA A 272 35.97 20.53 19.28
N ALA A 273 35.46 19.34 19.01
CA ALA A 273 34.87 18.37 19.91
C ALA A 273 33.43 18.62 20.46
N GLY A 274 32.53 17.79 20.02
CA GLY A 274 31.24 17.55 20.66
C GLY A 274 30.56 16.38 19.99
N LEU A 275 30.86 15.13 20.43
CA LEU A 275 30.14 13.92 20.02
C LEU A 275 28.69 13.98 20.51
N SER A 276 27.74 13.90 19.60
CA SER A 276 26.43 13.39 19.92
C SER A 276 26.16 12.17 19.03
N THR A 277 26.12 11.03 19.67
CA THR A 277 25.85 9.70 19.10
C THR A 277 24.40 9.61 18.63
N GLY A 278 24.19 9.80 17.33
CA GLY A 278 22.99 9.36 16.63
C GLY A 278 23.22 7.94 16.11
N LEU A 279 22.49 6.96 16.62
CA LEU A 279 22.51 5.58 16.16
C LEU A 279 21.97 5.54 14.72
N MET A 280 22.87 5.50 13.75
CA MET A 280 22.53 5.07 12.38
C MET A 280 22.60 3.56 12.34
N TYR A 281 21.45 2.91 12.19
CA TYR A 281 21.40 1.51 11.80
C TYR A 281 21.87 1.39 10.35
N ALA A 282 23.13 1.06 10.16
CA ALA A 282 23.65 0.59 8.89
C ALA A 282 23.27 -0.89 8.76
N VAL A 283 22.33 -1.20 7.89
CA VAL A 283 22.05 -2.57 7.47
C VAL A 283 23.06 -2.93 6.38
N PRO A 284 23.92 -3.93 6.56
CA PRO A 284 24.81 -4.39 5.50
C PRO A 284 24.00 -5.09 4.40
N VAL A 285 24.11 -4.59 3.19
CA VAL A 285 23.65 -5.28 1.99
C VAL A 285 24.61 -6.46 1.73
N ALA A 286 24.20 -7.65 2.10
CA ALA A 286 24.85 -8.87 1.63
C ALA A 286 24.35 -9.16 0.21
N LEU A 287 25.06 -8.66 -0.80
CA LEU A 287 24.98 -9.11 -2.17
C LEU A 287 25.68 -10.48 -2.25
N GLY A 288 24.92 -11.54 -2.07
CA GLY A 288 25.32 -12.89 -2.44
C GLY A 288 25.16 -13.07 -3.95
N VAL A 289 26.21 -12.80 -4.70
CA VAL A 289 26.34 -13.24 -6.09
C VAL A 289 26.59 -14.75 -6.08
N ALA A 290 25.54 -15.53 -6.35
CA ALA A 290 25.72 -16.94 -6.73
C ALA A 290 25.79 -17.01 -8.26
N ALA A 291 26.98 -16.84 -8.78
CA ALA A 291 27.37 -17.33 -10.12
C ALA A 291 27.97 -18.71 -9.97
N GLN A 292 27.69 -19.57 -10.99
CA GLN A 292 28.24 -20.91 -11.29
C GLN A 292 27.46 -22.08 -10.66
N MET A 293 27.05 -23.10 -11.41
CA MET A 293 27.83 -23.87 -12.40
C MET A 293 26.91 -24.51 -13.44
N LEU A 294 27.36 -24.38 -14.67
CA LEU A 294 27.17 -25.36 -15.75
C LEU A 294 27.96 -26.63 -15.41
N LEU A 295 27.28 -27.75 -15.40
CA LEU A 295 27.72 -29.03 -16.05
C LEU A 295 26.52 -29.97 -16.05
#